data_467ac259cb525822fadbe077aaf06937
#
_entry.id   467ac259cb525822fadbe077aaf06937
#
_cell.length_a   1.000
_cell.length_b   1.000
_cell.length_c   1.000
_cell.angle_alpha   90.00
_cell.angle_beta   90.00
_cell.angle_gamma   90.00
#
_symmetry.space_group_name_H-M   'P 1'
#
loop_
_entity.id
_entity.type
_entity.pdbx_description
1 polymer ?
#
loop_
_entity_poly.entity_id
_entity_poly.type
_entity_poly.pdbx_seq_one_letter_code
_entity_poly.pdbx_strand_id
1 'polypeptide(L)'
;MRILNKLQAEASALVITMIVIFIAVACIGTAVHVTTTTARQTDSSRDFSTLRSAAEGALDFAYGIWVEKVNTTFGPVSNKTLNDALVTVPSFAATNGVSVSYDASAGYSGPQITGIDLAQYGQAYGPLTANSNPPSTKVPLIDNTGRNKFPGWLGMNTSYLASVKMSATFLGNRTVKYGVKRAINYTTVPLFQATAFFEDDMELYRPAPMTIDGLVHTNGKASVSQGSAGGGSGGGLTFTGNLSYVTGYLDSTAPYPADDPVWRQTHSPTTDWWSGYVANAAFPPNYPAGFDQQVTEVTRMEPLGVDAATILSATPPPYNITTNHNSDSARELIEPPNTYVDPITHVITSTNSFPDTQAIADRRVYNKAGIRIRISKTGTTTTYTVTTANGATLTAAQKTALTNALSQTSMYDRREATNVDVTSFDLSAALSTLNASTAKFNGILYIDDISSTGYADPKAIRLVNGSTLPSNGFTVGSENPIYIQGDYNTSGARVPSAVFADAVTILSNAWKDSNSSGALSARNANDTTVNTAIVCGFVPSEWVNPVTHETYGYSGGLNNFPRFLEDWSSNTFTYKGSMIELFASGIATGQWDTGSVYHPPNRAWSFDSNFIDNPPPGSLTAVTVSRGAFVRF
;
A
#
# COMPACT_ATOMS: atom_id res chain seq x y z
N MET A 1 48.61 -96.95 6.30
CA MET A 1 48.87 -95.49 6.19
C MET A 1 48.18 -94.81 5.00
N ARG A 2 48.21 -95.34 3.78
CA ARG A 2 47.57 -94.66 2.61
C ARG A 2 46.04 -94.54 2.71
N ILE A 3 45.35 -95.50 3.32
CA ILE A 3 43.88 -95.44 3.47
C ILE A 3 43.44 -94.43 4.53
N LEU A 4 44.19 -94.33 5.65
CA LEU A 4 43.87 -93.31 6.69
C LEU A 4 44.09 -91.89 6.17
N ASN A 5 45.14 -91.65 5.40
CA ASN A 5 45.41 -90.35 4.81
C ASN A 5 44.32 -89.92 3.78
N LYS A 6 43.81 -90.95 3.03
CA LYS A 6 42.72 -90.70 2.08
C LYS A 6 41.39 -90.34 2.80
N LEU A 7 41.06 -91.08 3.86
CA LEU A 7 39.87 -90.76 4.70
C LEU A 7 39.99 -89.44 5.43
N GLN A 8 41.20 -89.08 5.89
CA GLN A 8 41.41 -87.74 6.48
C GLN A 8 41.29 -86.60 5.46
N ALA A 9 41.78 -86.81 4.22
CA ALA A 9 41.64 -85.81 3.16
C ALA A 9 40.20 -85.66 2.71
N GLU A 10 39.43 -86.76 2.59
CA GLU A 10 37.99 -86.70 2.25
C GLU A 10 37.17 -86.11 3.37
N ALA A 11 37.44 -86.38 4.64
CA ALA A 11 36.80 -85.77 5.79
C ALA A 11 37.11 -84.27 5.89
N SER A 12 38.36 -83.90 5.61
CA SER A 12 38.76 -82.46 5.59
C SER A 12 38.09 -81.71 4.44
N ALA A 13 37.98 -82.33 3.25
CA ALA A 13 37.25 -81.69 2.13
C ALA A 13 35.77 -81.54 2.43
N LEU A 14 35.13 -82.48 3.10
CA LEU A 14 33.72 -82.38 3.49
C LEU A 14 33.50 -81.24 4.50
N VAL A 15 34.38 -81.10 5.49
CA VAL A 15 34.31 -80.03 6.48
C VAL A 15 34.51 -78.66 5.83
N ILE A 16 35.49 -78.56 4.91
CA ILE A 16 35.69 -77.32 4.18
C ILE A 16 34.46 -76.95 3.33
N THR A 17 33.89 -77.94 2.64
CA THR A 17 32.66 -77.73 1.84
C THR A 17 31.50 -77.32 2.70
N MET A 18 31.28 -77.90 3.88
CA MET A 18 30.26 -77.52 4.82
C MET A 18 30.48 -76.09 5.35
N ILE A 19 31.69 -75.68 5.66
CA ILE A 19 32.03 -74.31 6.10
C ILE A 19 31.76 -73.36 4.96
N VAL A 20 32.13 -73.64 3.72
CA VAL A 20 31.85 -72.77 2.56
C VAL A 20 30.35 -72.61 2.32
N ILE A 21 29.60 -73.69 2.40
CA ILE A 21 28.12 -73.64 2.31
C ILE A 21 27.55 -72.85 3.42
N PHE A 22 28.02 -73.01 4.66
CA PHE A 22 27.53 -72.25 5.81
C PHE A 22 27.81 -70.76 5.65
N ILE A 23 29.02 -70.38 5.21
CA ILE A 23 29.39 -69.02 4.91
C ILE A 23 28.52 -68.46 3.77
N ALA A 24 28.29 -69.16 2.72
CA ALA A 24 27.44 -68.74 1.60
C ALA A 24 26.01 -68.52 2.02
N VAL A 25 25.43 -69.39 2.82
CA VAL A 25 24.06 -69.24 3.38
C VAL A 25 24.01 -68.07 4.30
N ALA A 26 25.00 -67.84 5.15
CA ALA A 26 25.06 -66.66 6.03
C ALA A 26 25.19 -65.36 5.21
N CYS A 27 26.01 -65.31 4.16
CA CYS A 27 26.14 -64.21 3.26
C CYS A 27 24.83 -63.90 2.51
N ILE A 28 24.16 -64.91 1.97
CA ILE A 28 22.85 -64.78 1.33
C ILE A 28 21.81 -64.28 2.32
N GLY A 29 21.77 -64.83 3.52
CA GLY A 29 20.86 -64.36 4.59
C GLY A 29 21.08 -62.93 4.96
N THR A 30 22.35 -62.52 5.09
CA THR A 30 22.70 -61.13 5.38
C THR A 30 22.33 -60.18 4.20
N ALA A 31 22.62 -60.58 2.97
CA ALA A 31 22.26 -59.81 1.78
C ALA A 31 20.74 -59.64 1.65
N VAL A 32 19.96 -60.71 1.86
CA VAL A 32 18.50 -60.65 1.86
C VAL A 32 17.99 -59.75 2.98
N HIS A 33 18.57 -59.83 4.17
CA HIS A 33 18.18 -58.99 5.29
C HIS A 33 18.47 -57.50 5.02
N VAL A 34 19.66 -57.18 4.51
CA VAL A 34 20.03 -55.80 4.14
C VAL A 34 19.12 -55.27 3.03
N THR A 35 18.89 -56.05 1.97
CA THR A 35 18.04 -55.67 0.85
C THR A 35 16.60 -55.41 1.30
N THR A 36 16.03 -56.29 2.12
CA THR A 36 14.67 -56.13 2.62
C THR A 36 14.56 -54.95 3.59
N THR A 37 15.58 -54.70 4.41
CA THR A 37 15.60 -53.55 5.32
C THR A 37 15.70 -52.24 4.54
N THR A 38 16.60 -52.19 3.53
CA THR A 38 16.75 -51.02 2.66
C THR A 38 15.47 -50.76 1.86
N ALA A 39 14.84 -51.77 1.31
CA ALA A 39 13.57 -51.64 0.60
C ALA A 39 12.47 -51.08 1.52
N ARG A 40 12.35 -51.61 2.74
CA ARG A 40 11.38 -51.12 3.74
C ARG A 40 11.65 -49.66 4.13
N GLN A 41 12.90 -49.25 4.28
CA GLN A 41 13.29 -47.86 4.56
C GLN A 41 12.93 -46.94 3.39
N THR A 42 13.22 -47.34 2.16
CA THR A 42 12.89 -46.58 0.94
C THR A 42 11.38 -46.43 0.78
N ASP A 43 10.60 -47.50 0.96
CA ASP A 43 9.14 -47.46 0.92
C ASP A 43 8.59 -46.55 2.01
N SER A 44 9.11 -46.67 3.22
CA SER A 44 8.69 -45.84 4.34
C SER A 44 8.98 -44.35 4.08
N SER A 45 10.12 -44.03 3.49
CA SER A 45 10.48 -42.63 3.15
C SER A 45 9.58 -42.09 2.04
N ARG A 46 9.31 -42.87 0.99
CA ARG A 46 8.39 -42.49 -0.09
C ARG A 46 6.98 -42.27 0.42
N ASP A 47 6.47 -43.19 1.24
CA ASP A 47 5.15 -43.14 1.82
C ASP A 47 4.97 -41.89 2.67
N PHE A 48 5.97 -41.58 3.51
CA PHE A 48 5.98 -40.37 4.32
C PHE A 48 6.01 -39.09 3.47
N SER A 49 6.82 -39.07 2.41
CA SER A 49 6.89 -37.93 1.49
C SER A 49 5.56 -37.68 0.78
N THR A 50 4.88 -38.75 0.33
CA THR A 50 3.56 -38.66 -0.31
C THR A 50 2.52 -38.04 0.65
N LEU A 51 2.48 -38.54 1.89
CA LEU A 51 1.53 -38.03 2.90
C LEU A 51 1.84 -36.60 3.29
N ARG A 52 3.12 -36.25 3.40
CA ARG A 52 3.57 -34.87 3.66
C ARG A 52 3.13 -33.91 2.55
N SER A 53 3.40 -34.26 1.29
CA SER A 53 3.02 -33.42 0.14
C SER A 53 1.51 -33.21 0.06
N ALA A 54 0.71 -34.24 0.33
CA ALA A 54 -0.75 -34.12 0.38
C ALA A 54 -1.22 -33.18 1.50
N ALA A 55 -0.61 -33.27 2.70
CA ALA A 55 -0.94 -32.41 3.82
C ALA A 55 -0.54 -30.95 3.59
N GLU A 56 0.65 -30.71 3.05
CA GLU A 56 1.12 -29.37 2.69
C GLU A 56 0.23 -28.76 1.59
N GLY A 57 -0.14 -29.53 0.56
CA GLY A 57 -1.07 -29.08 -0.48
C GLY A 57 -2.47 -28.75 0.04
N ALA A 58 -2.98 -29.50 1.03
CA ALA A 58 -4.24 -29.17 1.68
C ALA A 58 -4.17 -27.85 2.46
N LEU A 59 -3.04 -27.53 3.09
CA LEU A 59 -2.84 -26.24 3.75
C LEU A 59 -2.64 -25.08 2.77
N ASP A 60 -2.01 -25.31 1.62
CA ASP A 60 -1.90 -24.27 0.58
C ASP A 60 -3.28 -23.97 -0.03
N PHE A 61 -4.13 -24.98 -0.21
CA PHE A 61 -5.54 -24.77 -0.59
C PHE A 61 -6.28 -23.93 0.46
N ALA A 62 -6.15 -24.29 1.75
CA ALA A 62 -6.78 -23.52 2.83
C ALA A 62 -6.28 -22.08 2.87
N TYR A 63 -5.01 -21.84 2.59
CA TYR A 63 -4.44 -20.51 2.45
C TYR A 63 -5.09 -19.72 1.30
N GLY A 64 -5.30 -20.35 0.14
CA GLY A 64 -6.02 -19.72 -0.98
C GLY A 64 -7.44 -19.28 -0.61
N ILE A 65 -8.19 -20.13 0.07
CA ILE A 65 -9.55 -19.78 0.59
C ILE A 65 -9.46 -18.64 1.61
N TRP A 66 -8.49 -18.67 2.51
CA TRP A 66 -8.28 -17.59 3.47
C TRP A 66 -7.99 -16.25 2.77
N VAL A 67 -7.09 -16.23 1.76
CA VAL A 67 -6.80 -15.03 0.97
C VAL A 67 -8.05 -14.50 0.28
N GLU A 68 -8.84 -15.37 -0.36
CA GLU A 68 -10.10 -14.98 -0.99
C GLU A 68 -11.06 -14.33 0.00
N LYS A 69 -11.24 -14.93 1.19
CA LYS A 69 -12.17 -14.39 2.20
C LYS A 69 -11.68 -13.07 2.80
N VAL A 70 -10.38 -12.95 3.09
CA VAL A 70 -9.77 -11.70 3.56
C VAL A 70 -9.93 -10.60 2.51
N ASN A 71 -9.72 -10.89 1.23
CA ASN A 71 -9.89 -9.94 0.14
C ASN A 71 -11.34 -9.50 -0.04
N THR A 72 -12.29 -10.42 0.12
CA THR A 72 -13.72 -10.10 -0.05
C THR A 72 -14.31 -9.37 1.15
N THR A 73 -13.77 -9.57 2.36
CA THR A 73 -14.24 -8.91 3.59
C THR A 73 -13.44 -7.67 3.94
N PHE A 74 -12.28 -7.44 3.30
CA PHE A 74 -11.34 -6.34 3.58
C PHE A 74 -10.91 -6.25 5.05
N GLY A 75 -10.82 -7.38 5.72
CA GLY A 75 -10.48 -7.40 7.12
C GLY A 75 -10.30 -8.81 7.67
N PRO A 76 -10.07 -8.90 8.98
CA PRO A 76 -10.06 -10.17 9.67
C PRO A 76 -11.37 -10.93 9.47
N VAL A 77 -11.29 -12.25 9.38
CA VAL A 77 -12.42 -13.13 9.09
C VAL A 77 -12.63 -14.08 10.27
N SER A 78 -13.89 -14.34 10.64
CA SER A 78 -14.22 -15.25 11.74
C SER A 78 -13.85 -16.70 11.41
N ASN A 79 -13.59 -17.49 12.46
CA ASN A 79 -13.33 -18.93 12.30
C ASN A 79 -14.48 -19.62 11.54
N LYS A 80 -15.73 -19.27 11.88
CA LYS A 80 -16.92 -19.85 11.22
C LYS A 80 -16.89 -19.60 9.72
N THR A 81 -16.72 -18.35 9.30
CA THR A 81 -16.72 -17.97 7.87
C THR A 81 -15.63 -18.70 7.10
N LEU A 82 -14.44 -18.84 7.68
CA LEU A 82 -13.33 -19.56 7.05
C LEU A 82 -13.59 -21.06 6.93
N ASN A 83 -14.07 -21.70 8.00
CA ASN A 83 -14.30 -23.15 7.97
C ASN A 83 -15.57 -23.52 7.19
N ASP A 84 -16.59 -22.65 7.15
CA ASP A 84 -17.74 -22.84 6.25
C ASP A 84 -17.32 -22.75 4.76
N ALA A 85 -16.31 -21.96 4.43
CA ALA A 85 -15.79 -21.86 3.06
C ALA A 85 -14.90 -23.06 2.67
N LEU A 86 -14.37 -23.81 3.63
CA LEU A 86 -13.56 -25.02 3.42
C LEU A 86 -14.42 -26.29 3.20
N VAL A 87 -15.65 -26.14 2.72
CA VAL A 87 -16.58 -27.29 2.52
C VAL A 87 -16.12 -28.17 1.35
N THR A 88 -15.61 -27.57 0.28
CA THR A 88 -15.08 -28.32 -0.87
C THR A 88 -13.58 -28.49 -0.71
N VAL A 89 -13.19 -29.49 0.07
CA VAL A 89 -11.78 -29.78 0.33
C VAL A 89 -11.15 -30.63 -0.77
N PRO A 90 -9.83 -30.52 -1.02
CA PRO A 90 -9.14 -31.39 -1.96
C PRO A 90 -9.34 -32.86 -1.60
N SER A 91 -9.72 -33.68 -2.58
CA SER A 91 -9.74 -35.13 -2.47
C SER A 91 -8.49 -35.72 -3.11
N PHE A 92 -8.00 -36.79 -2.52
CA PHE A 92 -6.80 -37.45 -2.98
C PHE A 92 -7.17 -38.81 -3.61
N ALA A 93 -7.00 -38.92 -4.92
CA ALA A 93 -7.23 -40.21 -5.60
C ALA A 93 -6.23 -41.26 -5.12
N ALA A 94 -6.72 -42.48 -4.89
CA ALA A 94 -5.85 -43.58 -4.60
C ALA A 94 -4.92 -43.83 -5.79
N THR A 95 -3.62 -43.78 -5.57
CA THR A 95 -2.60 -44.00 -6.60
C THR A 95 -1.65 -45.09 -6.18
N ASN A 96 -1.43 -46.10 -7.04
CA ASN A 96 -0.52 -47.21 -6.77
C ASN A 96 -0.78 -47.94 -5.45
N GLY A 97 -2.05 -48.13 -5.08
CA GLY A 97 -2.43 -48.82 -3.84
C GLY A 97 -2.25 -48.02 -2.55
N VAL A 98 -1.99 -46.69 -2.67
CA VAL A 98 -1.94 -45.77 -1.54
C VAL A 98 -3.24 -44.97 -1.50
N SER A 99 -3.96 -45.06 -0.39
CA SER A 99 -5.14 -44.26 -0.13
C SER A 99 -4.80 -43.19 0.92
N VAL A 100 -4.91 -41.92 0.53
CA VAL A 100 -4.68 -40.77 1.42
C VAL A 100 -6.01 -40.14 1.76
N SER A 101 -6.27 -39.88 3.03
CA SER A 101 -7.50 -39.26 3.54
C SER A 101 -7.21 -38.33 4.72
N TYR A 102 -8.16 -37.46 5.04
CA TYR A 102 -8.11 -36.71 6.29
C TYR A 102 -8.28 -37.64 7.50
N ASP A 103 -7.59 -37.35 8.60
CA ASP A 103 -7.66 -38.17 9.80
C ASP A 103 -8.93 -37.87 10.61
N ALA A 104 -10.03 -38.50 10.26
CA ALA A 104 -11.30 -38.35 10.96
C ALA A 104 -11.22 -38.76 12.45
N SER A 105 -10.32 -39.70 12.80
CA SER A 105 -10.13 -40.09 14.21
C SER A 105 -9.52 -38.97 15.06
N ALA A 106 -8.84 -38.02 14.41
CA ALA A 106 -8.30 -36.80 15.04
C ALA A 106 -9.21 -35.56 14.84
N GLY A 107 -10.41 -35.76 14.31
CA GLY A 107 -11.40 -34.68 14.10
C GLY A 107 -11.19 -33.88 12.81
N TYR A 108 -10.44 -34.39 11.83
CA TYR A 108 -10.23 -33.70 10.57
C TYR A 108 -11.04 -34.32 9.45
N SER A 109 -11.92 -33.55 8.84
CA SER A 109 -12.61 -33.84 7.56
C SER A 109 -12.05 -33.02 6.41
N GLY A 110 -11.12 -32.12 6.69
CA GLY A 110 -10.45 -31.19 5.80
C GLY A 110 -9.40 -30.40 6.58
N PRO A 111 -8.68 -29.46 5.94
CA PRO A 111 -7.91 -28.46 6.65
C PRO A 111 -8.84 -27.57 7.49
N GLN A 112 -8.32 -27.02 8.57
CA GLN A 112 -9.05 -26.14 9.50
C GLN A 112 -8.25 -24.86 9.68
N ILE A 113 -8.94 -23.72 9.81
CA ILE A 113 -8.34 -22.44 10.12
C ILE A 113 -8.92 -21.93 11.42
N THR A 114 -8.05 -21.60 12.37
CA THR A 114 -8.44 -21.06 13.67
C THR A 114 -7.73 -19.76 13.93
N GLY A 115 -8.46 -18.70 14.27
CA GLY A 115 -7.87 -17.46 14.74
C GLY A 115 -7.06 -17.67 16.02
N ILE A 116 -6.05 -16.86 16.22
CA ILE A 116 -5.18 -16.92 17.40
C ILE A 116 -5.30 -15.61 18.16
N ASP A 117 -5.44 -15.69 19.47
CA ASP A 117 -5.29 -14.53 20.35
C ASP A 117 -3.83 -14.41 20.80
N LEU A 118 -3.12 -13.45 20.23
CA LEU A 118 -1.71 -13.19 20.58
C LEU A 118 -1.56 -12.65 21.99
N ALA A 119 -2.57 -11.96 22.53
CA ALA A 119 -2.54 -11.46 23.91
C ALA A 119 -2.66 -12.60 24.93
N GLN A 120 -3.19 -13.74 24.52
CA GLN A 120 -3.29 -14.95 25.32
C GLN A 120 -2.27 -16.03 24.89
N TYR A 121 -1.05 -15.61 24.63
CA TYR A 121 0.06 -16.51 24.27
C TYR A 121 -0.20 -17.38 23.03
N GLY A 122 -1.00 -16.89 22.08
CA GLY A 122 -1.28 -17.60 20.84
C GLY A 122 -2.25 -18.77 20.97
N GLN A 123 -3.12 -18.77 21.97
CA GLN A 123 -4.20 -19.73 22.08
C GLN A 123 -5.25 -19.55 20.98
N ALA A 124 -5.94 -20.61 20.64
CA ALA A 124 -7.02 -20.57 19.67
C ALA A 124 -8.13 -19.60 20.13
N TYR A 125 -8.52 -18.70 19.25
CA TYR A 125 -9.60 -17.74 19.49
C TYR A 125 -10.96 -18.39 19.23
N GLY A 126 -11.47 -19.08 20.25
CA GLY A 126 -12.76 -19.76 20.18
C GLY A 126 -12.77 -21.04 19.34
N PRO A 127 -13.92 -21.72 19.24
CA PRO A 127 -14.09 -22.91 18.42
C PRO A 127 -14.12 -22.57 16.91
N LEU A 128 -14.05 -23.58 16.05
CA LEU A 128 -14.15 -23.42 14.59
C LEU A 128 -15.48 -22.78 14.15
N THR A 129 -16.50 -22.83 14.99
CA THR A 129 -17.82 -22.24 14.78
C THR A 129 -17.95 -20.81 15.32
N ALA A 130 -16.87 -20.22 15.87
CA ALA A 130 -16.89 -18.86 16.39
C ALA A 130 -17.17 -17.84 15.27
N ASN A 131 -18.17 -17.00 15.47
CA ASN A 131 -18.61 -16.00 14.48
C ASN A 131 -17.99 -14.61 14.71
N SER A 132 -17.21 -14.44 15.77
CA SER A 132 -16.43 -13.23 16.03
C SER A 132 -15.06 -13.31 15.37
N ASN A 133 -14.56 -12.16 14.92
CA ASN A 133 -13.21 -12.09 14.36
C ASN A 133 -12.15 -12.22 15.46
N PRO A 134 -11.00 -12.84 15.18
CA PRO A 134 -9.88 -12.86 16.12
C PRO A 134 -9.40 -11.42 16.42
N PRO A 135 -8.90 -11.17 17.63
CA PRO A 135 -8.41 -9.85 18.00
C PRO A 135 -7.16 -9.48 17.20
N SER A 136 -7.04 -8.21 16.86
CA SER A 136 -5.83 -7.65 16.27
C SER A 136 -4.92 -7.09 17.36
N THR A 137 -3.63 -7.29 17.22
CA THR A 137 -2.61 -6.81 18.16
C THR A 137 -1.65 -5.89 17.44
N LYS A 138 -1.31 -4.75 18.06
CA LYS A 138 -0.31 -3.81 17.54
C LYS A 138 1.08 -4.44 17.65
N VAL A 139 1.75 -4.61 16.54
CA VAL A 139 3.05 -5.27 16.46
C VAL A 139 3.98 -4.54 15.49
N PRO A 140 5.30 -4.58 15.71
CA PRO A 140 6.27 -4.22 14.69
C PRO A 140 6.11 -5.14 13.46
N LEU A 141 6.36 -4.61 12.27
CA LEU A 141 6.32 -5.41 11.04
C LEU A 141 7.59 -6.23 10.92
N ILE A 142 7.50 -7.51 11.20
CA ILE A 142 8.61 -8.46 11.15
C ILE A 142 8.41 -9.48 10.03
N ASP A 143 9.51 -9.96 9.48
CA ASP A 143 9.51 -11.06 8.52
C ASP A 143 9.45 -12.44 9.21
N ASN A 144 9.43 -13.50 8.40
CA ASN A 144 9.39 -14.88 8.89
C ASN A 144 10.64 -15.30 9.69
N THR A 145 11.71 -14.50 9.67
CA THR A 145 12.96 -14.73 10.43
C THR A 145 12.99 -13.95 11.74
N GLY A 146 11.98 -13.17 12.04
CA GLY A 146 11.89 -12.30 13.22
C GLY A 146 12.63 -10.98 13.05
N ARG A 147 13.08 -10.63 11.83
CA ARG A 147 13.69 -9.33 11.54
C ARG A 147 12.63 -8.31 11.19
N ASN A 148 12.90 -7.05 11.48
CA ASN A 148 12.01 -5.97 11.05
C ASN A 148 11.95 -5.91 9.52
N LYS A 149 10.79 -6.24 8.98
CA LYS A 149 10.53 -6.17 7.54
C LYS A 149 10.41 -4.71 7.07
N PHE A 150 9.78 -3.89 7.91
CA PHE A 150 9.65 -2.45 7.71
C PHE A 150 10.09 -1.75 9.00
N PRO A 151 11.37 -1.38 9.12
CA PRO A 151 11.89 -0.78 10.34
C PRO A 151 11.13 0.49 10.73
N GLY A 152 10.66 0.53 11.97
CA GLY A 152 9.90 1.65 12.53
C GLY A 152 8.39 1.62 12.27
N TRP A 153 7.90 0.78 11.35
CA TRP A 153 6.48 0.66 11.07
C TRP A 153 5.77 -0.26 12.05
N LEU A 154 4.53 0.08 12.38
CA LEU A 154 3.65 -0.71 13.23
C LEU A 154 2.44 -1.17 12.42
N GLY A 155 2.01 -2.40 12.66
CA GLY A 155 0.81 -2.95 12.07
C GLY A 155 -0.15 -3.50 13.11
N MET A 156 -1.42 -3.58 12.76
CA MET A 156 -2.43 -4.32 13.52
C MET A 156 -2.51 -5.72 12.94
N ASN A 157 -1.92 -6.67 13.65
CA ASN A 157 -1.80 -8.05 13.21
C ASN A 157 -2.92 -8.93 13.77
N THR A 158 -3.60 -9.64 12.88
CA THR A 158 -4.54 -10.72 13.22
C THR A 158 -3.94 -12.04 12.75
N SER A 159 -3.75 -12.96 13.68
CA SER A 159 -3.09 -14.23 13.41
C SER A 159 -4.07 -15.40 13.32
N TYR A 160 -3.75 -16.33 12.44
CA TYR A 160 -4.49 -17.58 12.25
C TYR A 160 -3.53 -18.76 12.20
N LEU A 161 -4.04 -19.92 12.56
CA LEU A 161 -3.36 -21.20 12.44
C LEU A 161 -4.13 -22.10 11.49
N ALA A 162 -3.59 -22.36 10.32
CA ALA A 162 -4.08 -23.41 9.45
C ALA A 162 -3.47 -24.75 9.88
N SER A 163 -4.29 -25.77 10.03
CA SER A 163 -3.85 -27.10 10.47
C SER A 163 -4.59 -28.20 9.73
N VAL A 164 -3.90 -29.33 9.53
CA VAL A 164 -4.49 -30.55 8.98
C VAL A 164 -3.80 -31.77 9.57
N LYS A 165 -4.57 -32.81 9.80
CA LYS A 165 -4.05 -34.18 10.03
C LYS A 165 -4.58 -35.10 8.96
N MET A 166 -3.67 -35.87 8.41
CA MET A 166 -3.95 -36.84 7.35
C MET A 166 -3.48 -38.21 7.75
N SER A 167 -4.15 -39.22 7.21
CA SER A 167 -3.76 -40.61 7.29
C SER A 167 -3.64 -41.19 5.89
N ALA A 168 -2.69 -42.06 5.71
CA ALA A 168 -2.55 -42.83 4.49
C ALA A 168 -2.46 -44.32 4.83
N THR A 169 -3.19 -45.12 4.07
CA THR A 169 -3.08 -46.59 4.12
C THR A 169 -2.31 -47.08 2.89
N PHE A 170 -1.20 -47.76 3.16
CA PHE A 170 -0.29 -48.25 2.17
C PHE A 170 -0.48 -49.75 1.98
N LEU A 171 0.14 -50.31 0.94
CA LEU A 171 0.17 -51.75 0.68
C LEU A 171 0.56 -52.53 1.94
N GLY A 172 -0.20 -53.55 2.27
CA GLY A 172 -0.04 -54.33 3.51
C GLY A 172 -0.76 -53.76 4.72
N ASN A 173 -1.77 -52.90 4.54
CA ASN A 173 -2.61 -52.28 5.59
C ASN A 173 -1.86 -51.46 6.63
N ARG A 174 -0.68 -50.97 6.27
CA ARG A 174 0.09 -50.07 7.13
C ARG A 174 -0.50 -48.66 7.07
N THR A 175 -0.99 -48.15 8.18
CA THR A 175 -1.49 -46.77 8.28
C THR A 175 -0.43 -45.86 8.88
N VAL A 176 -0.16 -44.76 8.21
CA VAL A 176 0.74 -43.67 8.66
C VAL A 176 -0.08 -42.41 8.82
N LYS A 177 0.19 -41.67 9.90
CA LYS A 177 -0.47 -40.39 10.19
C LYS A 177 0.53 -39.24 10.16
N TYR A 178 0.11 -38.10 9.63
CA TYR A 178 0.92 -36.89 9.56
C TYR A 178 0.08 -35.67 9.84
N GLY A 179 0.50 -34.87 10.83
CA GLY A 179 -0.11 -33.59 11.14
C GLY A 179 0.84 -32.45 10.78
N VAL A 180 0.33 -31.46 10.10
CA VAL A 180 1.08 -30.23 9.76
C VAL A 180 0.22 -29.01 10.01
N LYS A 181 0.86 -27.95 10.48
CA LYS A 181 0.23 -26.64 10.74
C LYS A 181 1.11 -25.52 10.21
N ARG A 182 0.49 -24.37 9.97
CA ARG A 182 1.14 -23.16 9.47
C ARG A 182 0.48 -21.92 10.03
N ALA A 183 1.27 -20.99 10.53
CA ALA A 183 0.77 -19.68 10.90
C ALA A 183 0.50 -18.83 9.64
N ILE A 184 -0.56 -18.06 9.69
CA ILE A 184 -0.95 -17.08 8.66
C ILE A 184 -1.27 -15.78 9.39
N ASN A 185 -0.71 -14.66 8.92
CA ASN A 185 -0.92 -13.36 9.53
C ASN A 185 -1.52 -12.40 8.51
N TYR A 186 -2.56 -11.71 8.93
CA TYR A 186 -3.13 -10.56 8.26
C TYR A 186 -2.77 -9.32 9.05
N THR A 187 -2.04 -8.40 8.41
CA THR A 187 -1.58 -7.20 9.09
C THR A 187 -2.03 -5.98 8.30
N THR A 188 -2.80 -5.12 8.94
CA THR A 188 -3.11 -3.80 8.40
C THR A 188 -2.08 -2.79 8.87
N VAL A 189 -1.61 -1.96 7.94
CA VAL A 189 -0.58 -0.97 8.17
C VAL A 189 -1.16 0.41 7.86
N PRO A 190 -1.44 1.24 8.87
CA PRO A 190 -1.92 2.59 8.63
C PRO A 190 -0.90 3.38 7.82
N LEU A 191 -1.27 3.87 6.63
CA LEU A 191 -0.35 4.62 5.77
C LEU A 191 0.04 5.96 6.40
N PHE A 192 -0.87 6.58 7.14
CA PHE A 192 -0.63 7.87 7.79
C PHE A 192 0.33 7.81 8.97
N GLN A 193 0.99 6.70 9.23
CA GLN A 193 2.12 6.65 10.16
C GLN A 193 3.46 7.02 9.50
N ALA A 194 3.48 7.26 8.21
CA ALA A 194 4.64 7.74 7.48
C ALA A 194 4.55 9.25 7.23
N THR A 195 5.69 9.92 7.21
CA THR A 195 5.81 11.30 6.71
C THR A 195 5.56 11.33 5.21
N ALA A 196 6.08 10.31 4.48
CA ALA A 196 5.83 10.15 3.07
C ALA A 196 5.66 8.66 2.71
N PHE A 197 4.65 8.36 1.91
CA PHE A 197 4.42 7.06 1.28
C PHE A 197 4.18 7.28 -0.21
N PHE A 198 4.92 6.59 -1.04
CA PHE A 198 4.78 6.64 -2.49
C PHE A 198 4.48 5.24 -3.04
N GLU A 199 3.47 5.15 -3.89
CA GLU A 199 3.13 3.93 -4.62
C GLU A 199 4.11 3.70 -5.76
N ASP A 200 4.47 4.80 -6.44
CA ASP A 200 5.42 4.84 -7.54
C ASP A 200 6.82 5.30 -7.08
N ASP A 201 7.68 5.66 -8.04
CA ASP A 201 9.02 6.14 -7.77
C ASP A 201 8.99 7.47 -7.00
N MET A 202 9.75 7.54 -5.93
CA MET A 202 9.89 8.74 -5.12
C MET A 202 11.20 9.46 -5.47
N GLU A 203 11.07 10.73 -5.79
CA GLU A 203 12.21 11.60 -6.08
C GLU A 203 12.34 12.71 -5.02
N LEU A 204 13.58 13.00 -4.65
CA LEU A 204 13.98 14.16 -3.86
C LEU A 204 15.16 14.81 -4.56
N TYR A 205 14.86 15.75 -5.46
CA TYR A 205 15.89 16.40 -6.25
C TYR A 205 16.28 17.75 -5.68
N ARG A 206 17.53 17.87 -5.26
CA ARG A 206 18.17 19.12 -4.79
C ARG A 206 17.21 20.05 -4.05
N PRO A 207 16.51 19.56 -3.03
CA PRO A 207 15.60 20.40 -2.28
C PRO A 207 16.37 21.55 -1.63
N ALA A 208 15.71 22.68 -1.41
CA ALA A 208 16.18 23.65 -0.43
C ALA A 208 16.43 22.93 0.91
N PRO A 209 17.27 23.47 1.80
CA PRO A 209 17.55 22.83 3.08
C PRO A 209 16.28 22.37 3.75
N MET A 210 16.17 21.07 4.06
CA MET A 210 14.99 20.51 4.70
C MET A 210 15.30 19.30 5.55
N THR A 211 14.49 19.12 6.58
CA THR A 211 14.46 17.89 7.39
C THR A 211 13.15 17.19 7.15
N ILE A 212 13.22 15.89 6.87
CA ILE A 212 12.07 15.00 6.80
C ILE A 212 12.07 14.17 8.07
N ASP A 213 11.15 14.48 8.97
CA ASP A 213 11.01 13.81 10.26
C ASP A 213 10.00 12.68 10.16
N GLY A 214 10.42 11.45 10.51
CA GLY A 214 9.58 10.25 10.51
C GLY A 214 9.90 9.27 9.38
N LEU A 215 8.99 8.32 9.18
CA LEU A 215 9.16 7.23 8.22
C LEU A 215 8.90 7.69 6.78
N VAL A 216 9.70 7.19 5.86
CA VAL A 216 9.54 7.40 4.42
C VAL A 216 9.55 6.05 3.72
N HIS A 217 8.59 5.85 2.81
CA HIS A 217 8.49 4.61 2.05
C HIS A 217 8.11 4.88 0.60
N THR A 218 8.66 4.09 -0.31
CA THR A 218 8.17 3.97 -1.67
C THR A 218 8.06 2.51 -2.09
N ASN A 219 6.96 2.15 -2.73
CA ASN A 219 6.80 0.87 -3.42
C ASN A 219 7.62 0.83 -4.73
N GLY A 220 8.02 1.97 -5.25
CA GLY A 220 8.91 2.14 -6.37
C GLY A 220 10.38 2.26 -5.98
N LYS A 221 11.10 3.06 -6.74
CA LYS A 221 12.50 3.41 -6.53
C LYS A 221 12.61 4.67 -5.69
N ALA A 222 13.52 4.71 -4.74
CA ALA A 222 13.87 5.93 -4.03
C ALA A 222 15.08 6.59 -4.68
N SER A 223 14.87 7.76 -5.30
CA SER A 223 15.93 8.59 -5.89
C SER A 223 16.12 9.82 -5.04
N VAL A 224 17.20 9.87 -4.27
CA VAL A 224 17.43 10.90 -3.26
C VAL A 224 18.69 11.69 -3.56
N SER A 225 18.55 13.00 -3.55
CA SER A 225 19.62 13.89 -3.92
C SER A 225 19.74 15.12 -3.01
N GLN A 226 20.95 15.32 -2.48
CA GLN A 226 21.32 16.52 -1.74
C GLN A 226 21.91 17.56 -2.72
N GLY A 227 21.16 18.61 -3.06
CA GLY A 227 21.70 19.69 -3.85
C GLY A 227 22.73 20.51 -3.09
N SER A 228 23.80 20.92 -3.75
CA SER A 228 24.46 22.14 -3.32
C SER A 228 23.51 23.29 -3.66
N ALA A 229 23.01 23.98 -2.65
CA ALA A 229 22.28 25.22 -2.88
C ALA A 229 23.17 26.12 -3.76
N GLY A 230 22.68 26.57 -4.90
CA GLY A 230 23.41 27.48 -5.75
C GLY A 230 23.86 28.69 -4.93
N GLY A 231 25.16 28.76 -4.63
CA GLY A 231 25.83 29.92 -4.08
C GLY A 231 25.64 30.26 -2.60
N GLY A 232 25.08 29.43 -1.78
CA GLY A 232 24.90 29.70 -0.35
C GLY A 232 25.22 28.48 0.54
N SER A 233 25.88 28.70 1.62
CA SER A 233 26.35 27.73 2.59
C SER A 233 25.35 26.64 2.95
N GLY A 234 25.62 25.39 2.55
CA GLY A 234 25.27 24.19 3.30
C GLY A 234 23.77 23.88 3.48
N GLY A 235 23.01 23.81 2.40
CA GLY A 235 21.70 23.21 2.48
C GLY A 235 21.78 21.69 2.55
N GLY A 236 21.40 21.07 3.66
CA GLY A 236 21.35 19.63 3.84
C GLY A 236 19.94 19.08 3.74
N LEU A 237 19.79 17.93 3.11
CA LEU A 237 18.64 17.08 3.29
C LEU A 237 18.92 16.14 4.47
N THR A 238 18.04 16.12 5.45
CA THR A 238 18.18 15.26 6.63
C THR A 238 16.93 14.40 6.80
N PHE A 239 17.11 13.11 6.98
CA PHE A 239 16.05 12.21 7.42
C PHE A 239 16.28 11.83 8.86
N THR A 240 15.27 11.90 9.72
CA THR A 240 15.35 11.46 11.12
C THR A 240 14.78 10.07 11.34
N GLY A 241 14.00 9.55 10.36
CA GLY A 241 13.42 8.22 10.38
C GLY A 241 13.97 7.30 9.29
N ASN A 242 13.40 6.12 9.20
CA ASN A 242 13.82 5.13 8.20
C ASN A 242 13.28 5.46 6.82
N LEU A 243 14.11 5.29 5.81
CA LEU A 243 13.72 5.25 4.40
C LEU A 243 13.66 3.79 3.94
N SER A 244 12.56 3.38 3.36
CA SER A 244 12.37 2.05 2.78
C SER A 244 11.91 2.12 1.34
N TYR A 245 12.34 1.18 0.51
CA TYR A 245 12.03 1.11 -0.91
C TYR A 245 11.85 -0.35 -1.36
N VAL A 246 11.23 -0.56 -2.51
CA VAL A 246 10.97 -1.91 -3.04
C VAL A 246 11.80 -2.21 -4.28
N THR A 247 11.87 -1.33 -5.27
CA THR A 247 12.48 -1.63 -6.57
C THR A 247 13.90 -1.14 -6.74
N GLY A 248 14.36 -0.18 -5.96
CA GLY A 248 15.73 0.30 -6.03
C GLY A 248 15.99 1.57 -5.22
N TYR A 249 17.24 1.83 -4.95
CA TYR A 249 17.72 3.03 -4.29
C TYR A 249 18.83 3.65 -5.11
N LEU A 250 18.70 4.94 -5.41
CA LEU A 250 19.72 5.73 -6.06
C LEU A 250 20.10 6.86 -5.12
N ASP A 251 21.35 6.88 -4.75
CA ASP A 251 21.95 8.03 -4.06
C ASP A 251 22.88 8.80 -5.01
N SER A 252 23.35 9.91 -4.54
CA SER A 252 24.26 10.79 -5.30
C SER A 252 25.60 10.17 -5.64
N THR A 253 25.94 9.04 -5.08
CA THR A 253 27.23 8.36 -5.28
C THR A 253 27.15 7.26 -6.31
N ALA A 254 25.95 6.76 -6.61
CA ALA A 254 25.76 5.76 -7.62
C ALA A 254 25.86 6.38 -9.02
N PRO A 255 26.70 5.85 -9.90
CA PRO A 255 26.66 6.25 -11.28
C PRO A 255 25.27 5.91 -11.81
N TYR A 256 24.69 6.85 -12.52
CA TYR A 256 23.42 6.70 -13.20
C TYR A 256 23.40 5.37 -13.96
N PRO A 257 22.37 4.54 -13.87
CA PRO A 257 22.29 3.34 -14.68
C PRO A 257 22.38 3.76 -16.13
N ALA A 258 23.51 3.43 -16.76
CA ALA A 258 23.76 3.79 -18.17
C ALA A 258 22.70 3.21 -19.12
N ASP A 259 21.82 2.38 -18.58
CA ASP A 259 20.87 1.54 -19.29
C ASP A 259 19.40 1.94 -19.10
N ASP A 260 19.12 3.03 -18.36
CA ASP A 260 17.75 3.56 -18.28
C ASP A 260 17.50 4.49 -19.49
N PRO A 261 16.80 4.00 -20.55
CA PRO A 261 16.61 4.79 -21.77
C PRO A 261 15.71 6.01 -21.56
N VAL A 262 14.95 6.04 -20.49
CA VAL A 262 13.92 7.06 -20.22
C VAL A 262 14.58 8.31 -19.68
N TRP A 263 15.50 8.19 -18.74
CA TRP A 263 16.27 9.31 -18.23
C TRP A 263 17.17 9.96 -19.29
N ARG A 264 17.66 9.16 -20.25
CA ARG A 264 18.48 9.67 -21.34
C ARG A 264 17.74 10.56 -22.33
N GLN A 265 16.42 10.42 -22.43
CA GLN A 265 15.64 11.22 -23.40
C GLN A 265 15.29 12.60 -22.88
N THR A 266 15.15 12.77 -21.58
CA THR A 266 14.72 14.03 -20.95
C THR A 266 15.88 14.87 -20.41
N HIS A 267 17.05 14.27 -20.20
CA HIS A 267 18.19 14.94 -19.59
C HIS A 267 19.43 14.82 -20.49
N SER A 268 19.86 15.93 -21.05
CA SER A 268 21.12 15.98 -21.80
C SER A 268 22.29 15.61 -20.89
N PRO A 269 23.19 14.72 -21.31
CA PRO A 269 24.38 14.36 -20.51
C PRO A 269 25.24 15.53 -20.07
N THR A 270 25.13 16.69 -20.75
CA THR A 270 25.88 17.91 -20.46
C THR A 270 25.13 18.91 -19.59
N THR A 271 23.82 18.76 -19.47
CA THR A 271 22.94 19.58 -18.61
C THR A 271 22.25 18.76 -17.55
N ASP A 272 22.62 17.49 -17.47
CA ASP A 272 22.04 16.53 -16.54
C ASP A 272 22.23 17.02 -15.11
N TRP A 273 21.12 17.22 -14.44
CA TRP A 273 21.09 17.63 -13.06
C TRP A 273 21.74 16.59 -12.12
N TRP A 274 21.84 15.35 -12.57
CA TRP A 274 22.62 14.32 -11.90
C TRP A 274 24.13 14.48 -12.12
N SER A 275 24.58 15.10 -13.19
CA SER A 275 26.02 15.32 -13.43
C SER A 275 26.66 16.34 -12.49
N GLY A 276 25.86 17.17 -11.84
CA GLY A 276 26.26 18.01 -10.72
C GLY A 276 26.35 17.28 -9.39
N TYR A 277 26.04 16.01 -9.38
CA TYR A 277 26.24 15.09 -8.31
C TYR A 277 27.71 14.71 -8.21
N VAL A 278 28.46 15.57 -7.67
CA VAL A 278 29.70 15.14 -7.04
C VAL A 278 29.27 14.20 -5.94
N ALA A 279 29.80 12.98 -5.97
CA ALA A 279 29.79 12.09 -4.83
C ALA A 279 29.95 12.94 -3.59
N ASN A 280 28.82 13.28 -3.00
CA ASN A 280 28.88 14.31 -1.99
C ASN A 280 29.28 13.58 -0.73
N ALA A 281 30.56 13.72 -0.41
CA ALA A 281 31.08 13.26 0.86
C ALA A 281 30.22 13.72 2.06
N ALA A 282 29.23 14.53 1.83
CA ALA A 282 28.26 14.98 2.82
C ALA A 282 26.94 14.21 2.83
N PHE A 283 26.65 13.30 1.88
CA PHE A 283 25.43 12.54 2.00
C PHE A 283 25.66 11.52 3.06
N PRO A 284 26.26 10.80 3.52
CA PRO A 284 26.36 10.09 4.78
C PRO A 284 26.85 10.90 5.98
N PRO A 285 27.77 11.86 5.87
CA PRO A 285 28.26 12.56 7.04
C PRO A 285 27.24 13.49 7.72
N ASN A 286 26.23 13.93 6.99
CA ASN A 286 25.13 14.73 7.57
C ASN A 286 24.00 13.87 8.13
N TYR A 287 24.09 12.57 7.93
CA TYR A 287 23.26 11.63 8.64
C TYR A 287 23.87 11.30 10.00
N PRO A 288 23.05 11.09 11.01
CA PRO A 288 23.52 10.44 12.23
C PRO A 288 24.26 9.16 11.83
N ALA A 289 25.38 8.89 12.47
CA ALA A 289 26.17 7.69 12.20
C ALA A 289 25.25 6.45 12.12
N GLY A 290 25.16 5.81 10.95
CA GLY A 290 24.25 4.70 10.73
C GLY A 290 23.13 4.94 9.69
N PHE A 291 23.20 5.98 8.87
CA PHE A 291 22.22 6.20 7.80
C PHE A 291 22.06 5.00 6.86
N ASP A 292 23.15 4.36 6.47
CA ASP A 292 23.11 3.13 5.67
C ASP A 292 22.29 2.01 6.32
N GLN A 293 22.11 2.07 7.64
CA GLN A 293 21.23 1.16 8.39
C GLN A 293 19.75 1.61 8.37
N GLN A 294 19.48 2.83 7.97
CA GLN A 294 18.12 3.41 7.89
C GLN A 294 17.51 3.33 6.50
N VAL A 295 18.30 2.98 5.49
CA VAL A 295 17.80 2.70 4.13
C VAL A 295 17.66 1.21 3.98
N THR A 296 16.45 0.75 3.74
CA THR A 296 16.14 -0.68 3.76
C THR A 296 15.30 -1.06 2.55
N GLU A 297 15.81 -2.03 1.78
CA GLU A 297 14.99 -2.73 0.79
C GLU A 297 13.95 -3.60 1.48
N VAL A 298 12.70 -3.48 1.06
CA VAL A 298 11.57 -4.19 1.65
C VAL A 298 10.68 -4.78 0.56
N THR A 299 9.73 -5.59 0.93
CA THR A 299 8.69 -6.05 0.01
C THR A 299 7.60 -4.99 -0.09
N ARG A 300 6.89 -4.97 -1.23
CA ARG A 300 5.79 -4.04 -1.49
C ARG A 300 4.75 -4.04 -0.37
N MET A 301 4.26 -2.87 -0.01
CA MET A 301 3.03 -2.68 0.76
C MET A 301 1.86 -2.51 -0.20
N GLU A 302 0.78 -3.23 0.03
CA GLU A 302 -0.42 -3.12 -0.81
C GLU A 302 -1.39 -2.09 -0.20
N PRO A 303 -1.46 -0.87 -0.76
CA PRO A 303 -2.23 0.22 -0.15
C PRO A 303 -3.74 0.00 -0.20
N LEU A 304 -4.21 -0.87 -1.08
CA LEU A 304 -5.64 -1.12 -1.31
C LEU A 304 -6.09 -2.52 -0.91
N GLY A 305 -5.19 -3.41 -0.52
CA GLY A 305 -5.55 -4.77 -0.12
C GLY A 305 -4.44 -5.78 -0.30
N VAL A 306 -4.75 -7.04 -0.16
CA VAL A 306 -3.78 -8.15 -0.21
C VAL A 306 -3.20 -8.37 -1.62
N ASP A 307 -3.94 -7.93 -2.64
CA ASP A 307 -3.53 -8.00 -4.04
C ASP A 307 -4.19 -6.84 -4.80
N ALA A 308 -3.59 -5.66 -4.66
CA ALA A 308 -4.09 -4.46 -5.30
C ALA A 308 -4.10 -4.59 -6.83
N ALA A 309 -3.12 -5.25 -7.40
CA ALA A 309 -3.07 -5.49 -8.85
C ALA A 309 -4.28 -6.29 -9.33
N THR A 310 -4.68 -7.35 -8.61
CA THR A 310 -5.89 -8.13 -8.94
C THR A 310 -7.17 -7.34 -8.67
N ILE A 311 -7.19 -6.48 -7.67
CA ILE A 311 -8.35 -5.66 -7.32
C ILE A 311 -8.54 -4.53 -8.34
N LEU A 312 -7.46 -3.93 -8.81
CA LEU A 312 -7.45 -2.80 -9.72
C LEU A 312 -7.38 -3.23 -11.19
N SER A 313 -6.74 -4.34 -11.50
CA SER A 313 -6.59 -4.82 -12.87
C SER A 313 -7.67 -5.83 -13.26
N ALA A 314 -8.86 -5.37 -13.51
CA ALA A 314 -9.77 -6.22 -14.30
C ALA A 314 -9.25 -6.41 -15.75
N THR A 315 -8.34 -5.57 -16.22
CA THR A 315 -7.64 -5.74 -17.52
C THR A 315 -6.39 -4.86 -17.57
N PRO A 316 -5.20 -5.41 -17.85
CA PRO A 316 -4.04 -4.57 -18.10
C PRO A 316 -4.23 -3.76 -19.40
N PRO A 317 -3.56 -2.62 -19.55
CA PRO A 317 -3.60 -1.81 -20.77
C PRO A 317 -3.26 -2.65 -22.02
N PRO A 318 -3.76 -2.28 -23.19
CA PRO A 318 -3.93 -0.90 -23.58
C PRO A 318 -5.28 -0.32 -23.14
N TYR A 319 -5.20 0.79 -22.50
CA TYR A 319 -6.30 1.64 -22.13
C TYR A 319 -7.28 1.78 -23.30
N ASN A 320 -8.45 1.17 -23.20
CA ASN A 320 -9.50 1.49 -24.12
C ASN A 320 -10.45 2.47 -23.42
N ILE A 321 -10.18 3.75 -23.61
CA ILE A 321 -10.93 4.88 -23.07
C ILE A 321 -12.45 4.73 -23.29
N THR A 322 -12.86 3.96 -24.29
CA THR A 322 -14.28 3.80 -24.64
C THR A 322 -14.96 2.61 -23.96
N THR A 323 -14.22 1.66 -23.44
CA THR A 323 -14.79 0.40 -22.94
C THR A 323 -14.38 -0.01 -21.53
N ASN A 324 -13.35 0.62 -20.93
CA ASN A 324 -12.84 0.21 -19.63
C ASN A 324 -12.65 1.44 -18.74
N HIS A 325 -13.72 1.87 -18.10
CA HIS A 325 -13.75 3.04 -17.22
C HIS A 325 -13.58 2.66 -15.75
N ASN A 326 -13.44 1.39 -15.48
CA ASN A 326 -13.27 0.93 -14.13
C ASN A 326 -11.82 0.63 -13.86
N SER A 327 -11.24 1.40 -12.97
CA SER A 327 -10.35 0.83 -12.01
C SER A 327 -8.94 0.56 -12.46
N ASP A 328 -8.41 1.39 -13.28
CA ASP A 328 -7.07 1.08 -13.68
C ASP A 328 -6.01 1.76 -12.81
N SER A 329 -6.46 2.52 -11.80
CA SER A 329 -5.53 3.14 -10.86
C SER A 329 -6.16 3.37 -9.48
N ALA A 330 -5.32 3.56 -8.48
CA ALA A 330 -5.74 3.97 -7.15
C ALA A 330 -6.46 5.35 -7.12
N ARG A 331 -6.49 6.07 -8.24
CA ARG A 331 -7.26 7.31 -8.40
C ARG A 331 -8.76 7.12 -8.17
N GLU A 332 -9.28 5.94 -8.41
CA GLU A 332 -10.64 5.52 -8.04
C GLU A 332 -11.01 5.87 -6.57
N LEU A 333 -10.04 5.96 -5.69
CA LEU A 333 -10.27 6.34 -4.29
C LEU A 333 -10.87 7.73 -4.13
N ILE A 334 -10.54 8.64 -5.04
CA ILE A 334 -11.01 10.03 -5.01
C ILE A 334 -12.20 10.29 -5.94
N GLU A 335 -12.51 9.37 -6.85
CA GLU A 335 -13.60 9.51 -7.81
C GLU A 335 -14.95 9.04 -7.23
N PRO A 336 -16.06 9.66 -7.60
CA PRO A 336 -17.38 9.09 -7.35
C PRO A 336 -17.56 7.77 -8.11
N PRO A 337 -18.46 6.88 -7.67
CA PRO A 337 -18.78 5.67 -8.42
C PRO A 337 -19.25 5.99 -9.82
N ASN A 338 -18.83 5.18 -10.80
CA ASN A 338 -19.19 5.32 -12.21
C ASN A 338 -18.76 6.66 -12.86
N THR A 339 -17.72 7.28 -12.34
CA THR A 339 -17.06 8.41 -12.98
C THR A 339 -15.62 8.06 -13.30
N TYR A 340 -15.07 8.72 -14.28
CA TYR A 340 -13.64 8.71 -14.56
C TYR A 340 -13.21 10.05 -15.15
N VAL A 341 -11.93 10.36 -15.03
CA VAL A 341 -11.32 11.49 -15.70
C VAL A 341 -10.67 11.01 -17.00
N ASP A 342 -11.10 11.56 -18.11
CA ASP A 342 -10.46 11.28 -19.40
C ASP A 342 -9.03 11.83 -19.38
N PRO A 343 -7.99 11.01 -19.56
CA PRO A 343 -6.61 11.44 -19.44
C PRO A 343 -6.14 12.39 -20.56
N ILE A 344 -6.95 12.58 -21.61
CA ILE A 344 -6.62 13.46 -22.74
C ILE A 344 -7.36 14.77 -22.61
N THR A 345 -8.67 14.70 -22.39
CA THR A 345 -9.54 15.88 -22.35
C THR A 345 -9.71 16.45 -20.96
N HIS A 346 -9.32 15.72 -19.91
CA HIS A 346 -9.51 16.06 -18.51
C HIS A 346 -10.98 16.26 -18.13
N VAL A 347 -11.89 15.74 -18.93
CA VAL A 347 -13.32 15.81 -18.66
C VAL A 347 -13.73 14.69 -17.72
N ILE A 348 -14.47 15.07 -16.68
CA ILE A 348 -15.10 14.09 -15.79
C ILE A 348 -16.33 13.53 -16.50
N THR A 349 -16.32 12.24 -16.75
CA THR A 349 -17.42 11.54 -17.43
C THR A 349 -18.11 10.59 -16.47
N SER A 350 -19.43 10.63 -16.43
CA SER A 350 -20.26 9.64 -15.72
C SER A 350 -20.68 8.52 -16.65
N THR A 351 -20.53 7.29 -16.21
CA THR A 351 -21.02 6.10 -16.94
C THR A 351 -21.74 5.16 -15.99
N ASN A 352 -22.84 4.58 -16.45
CA ASN A 352 -23.61 3.60 -15.67
C ASN A 352 -23.16 2.16 -15.91
N SER A 353 -22.05 1.95 -16.63
CA SER A 353 -21.75 0.66 -17.24
C SER A 353 -20.88 -0.27 -16.38
N PHE A 354 -20.25 0.23 -15.31
CA PHE A 354 -19.27 -0.55 -14.56
C PHE A 354 -19.48 -0.38 -13.06
N PRO A 355 -20.08 -1.36 -12.38
CA PRO A 355 -20.17 -1.32 -10.93
C PRO A 355 -18.78 -1.56 -10.31
N ASP A 356 -18.46 -0.79 -9.29
CA ASP A 356 -17.29 -1.05 -8.46
C ASP A 356 -17.30 -2.48 -7.92
N THR A 357 -16.12 -3.08 -7.81
CA THR A 357 -15.97 -4.21 -6.90
C THR A 357 -16.20 -3.72 -5.47
N GLN A 358 -16.66 -4.59 -4.58
CA GLN A 358 -16.86 -4.23 -3.17
C GLN A 358 -15.60 -3.63 -2.56
N ALA A 359 -14.44 -4.11 -3.02
CA ALA A 359 -13.13 -3.64 -2.60
C ALA A 359 -12.93 -2.14 -2.83
N ILE A 360 -13.21 -1.68 -4.03
CA ILE A 360 -13.08 -0.28 -4.40
C ILE A 360 -14.18 0.53 -3.76
N ALA A 361 -15.42 0.03 -3.79
CA ALA A 361 -16.57 0.71 -3.21
C ALA A 361 -16.36 1.08 -1.74
N ASP A 362 -15.78 0.18 -0.95
CA ASP A 362 -15.51 0.39 0.48
C ASP A 362 -14.35 1.37 0.74
N ARG A 363 -13.52 1.62 -0.27
CA ARG A 363 -12.34 2.49 -0.13
C ARG A 363 -12.57 3.89 -0.66
N ARG A 364 -13.47 4.08 -1.60
CA ARG A 364 -13.78 5.42 -2.15
C ARG A 364 -14.12 6.41 -1.04
N VAL A 365 -13.43 7.54 -1.03
CA VAL A 365 -13.74 8.64 -0.09
C VAL A 365 -15.18 9.12 -0.28
N TYR A 366 -15.65 9.16 -1.53
CA TYR A 366 -17.05 9.46 -1.85
C TYR A 366 -18.02 8.55 -1.09
N ASN A 367 -17.79 7.24 -1.07
CA ASN A 367 -18.69 6.30 -0.41
C ASN A 367 -18.63 6.38 1.12
N LYS A 368 -17.48 6.77 1.66
CA LYS A 368 -17.27 6.98 3.11
C LYS A 368 -17.86 8.32 3.60
N ALA A 369 -18.04 9.30 2.71
CA ALA A 369 -18.46 10.65 3.08
C ALA A 369 -19.86 10.68 3.70
N GLY A 370 -19.97 11.35 4.86
CA GLY A 370 -21.25 11.63 5.50
C GLY A 370 -21.99 12.76 4.80
N ILE A 371 -21.26 13.75 4.30
CA ILE A 371 -21.82 14.88 3.55
C ILE A 371 -21.13 14.92 2.19
N ARG A 372 -21.94 15.12 1.14
CA ARG A 372 -21.45 15.26 -0.24
C ARG A 372 -22.02 16.53 -0.84
N ILE A 373 -21.17 17.34 -1.47
CA ILE A 373 -21.54 18.57 -2.18
C ILE A 373 -21.12 18.39 -3.63
N ARG A 374 -22.08 18.36 -4.54
CA ARG A 374 -21.84 18.35 -5.98
C ARG A 374 -22.10 19.71 -6.58
N ILE A 375 -21.15 20.17 -7.37
CA ILE A 375 -21.21 21.41 -8.13
C ILE A 375 -21.44 21.04 -9.59
N SER A 376 -22.48 21.63 -10.16
CA SER A 376 -22.82 21.46 -11.58
C SER A 376 -23.17 22.80 -12.19
N LYS A 377 -23.03 22.93 -13.51
CA LYS A 377 -23.33 24.16 -14.25
C LYS A 377 -24.23 23.88 -15.44
N THR A 378 -25.28 24.64 -15.58
CA THR A 378 -26.17 24.60 -16.75
C THR A 378 -26.28 26.01 -17.32
N GLY A 379 -25.66 26.22 -18.49
CA GLY A 379 -25.47 27.56 -19.05
C GLY A 379 -24.60 28.42 -18.12
N THR A 380 -25.13 29.51 -17.62
CA THR A 380 -24.44 30.42 -16.67
C THR A 380 -24.81 30.14 -15.21
N THR A 381 -25.71 29.20 -14.94
CA THR A 381 -26.22 28.94 -13.58
C THR A 381 -25.42 27.80 -12.94
N THR A 382 -24.74 28.10 -11.83
CA THR A 382 -24.13 27.10 -10.97
C THR A 382 -25.14 26.59 -9.95
N THR A 383 -25.17 25.29 -9.76
CA THR A 383 -26.03 24.61 -8.80
C THR A 383 -25.20 23.81 -7.82
N TYR A 384 -25.48 23.98 -6.53
CA TYR A 384 -24.87 23.24 -5.43
C TYR A 384 -25.87 22.22 -4.87
N THR A 385 -25.55 20.95 -4.96
CA THR A 385 -26.41 19.88 -4.45
C THR A 385 -25.77 19.26 -3.21
N VAL A 386 -26.42 19.41 -2.04
CA VAL A 386 -25.94 18.83 -0.77
C VAL A 386 -26.74 17.58 -0.45
N THR A 387 -26.05 16.44 -0.36
CA THR A 387 -26.62 15.14 0.01
C THR A 387 -25.95 14.59 1.26
N THR A 388 -26.60 13.66 1.93
CA THR A 388 -26.09 13.00 3.13
C THR A 388 -26.07 11.50 2.97
N ALA A 389 -25.11 10.84 3.61
CA ALA A 389 -24.94 9.39 3.64
C ALA A 389 -24.34 8.96 4.99
N ASN A 390 -24.15 7.66 5.18
CA ASN A 390 -23.44 7.09 6.34
C ASN A 390 -23.96 7.61 7.70
N GLY A 391 -25.27 7.76 7.81
CA GLY A 391 -25.93 8.19 9.05
C GLY A 391 -25.95 9.70 9.30
N ALA A 392 -25.28 10.50 8.46
CA ALA A 392 -25.36 11.95 8.56
C ALA A 392 -26.76 12.46 8.18
N THR A 393 -27.22 13.48 8.88
CA THR A 393 -28.54 14.08 8.67
C THR A 393 -28.45 15.60 8.69
N LEU A 394 -28.99 16.27 7.69
CA LEU A 394 -29.00 17.72 7.59
C LEU A 394 -30.41 18.25 7.40
N THR A 395 -30.78 19.26 8.17
CA THR A 395 -31.99 20.06 7.93
C THR A 395 -31.82 20.92 6.67
N ALA A 396 -32.91 21.42 6.12
CA ALA A 396 -32.85 22.33 4.97
C ALA A 396 -32.00 23.60 5.29
N ALA A 397 -32.10 24.14 6.51
CA ALA A 397 -31.30 25.28 6.94
C ALA A 397 -29.79 24.98 6.99
N GLN A 398 -29.43 23.77 7.46
CA GLN A 398 -28.03 23.31 7.47
C GLN A 398 -27.47 23.10 6.07
N LYS A 399 -28.27 22.56 5.15
CA LYS A 399 -27.88 22.44 3.74
C LYS A 399 -27.66 23.81 3.11
N THR A 400 -28.56 24.78 3.38
CA THR A 400 -28.42 26.17 2.93
C THR A 400 -27.17 26.82 3.52
N ALA A 401 -26.86 26.58 4.81
CA ALA A 401 -25.64 27.09 5.42
C ALA A 401 -24.36 26.56 4.73
N LEU A 402 -24.34 25.29 4.37
CA LEU A 402 -23.21 24.71 3.62
C LEU A 402 -23.11 25.27 2.20
N THR A 403 -24.22 25.49 1.50
CA THR A 403 -24.19 26.13 0.18
C THR A 403 -23.78 27.61 0.24
N ASN A 404 -24.14 28.33 1.31
CA ASN A 404 -23.70 29.71 1.52
C ASN A 404 -22.20 29.81 1.90
N ALA A 405 -21.59 28.71 2.34
CA ALA A 405 -20.15 28.65 2.57
C ALA A 405 -19.35 28.48 1.26
N LEU A 406 -20.02 28.30 0.12
CA LEU A 406 -19.39 28.15 -1.19
C LEU A 406 -19.39 29.50 -1.94
N SER A 407 -18.30 29.79 -2.62
CA SER A 407 -18.16 30.93 -3.52
C SER A 407 -17.30 30.56 -4.71
N GLN A 408 -17.61 31.13 -5.88
CA GLN A 408 -16.86 30.89 -7.10
C GLN A 408 -15.96 32.05 -7.46
N THR A 409 -14.78 31.74 -7.96
CA THR A 409 -13.82 32.68 -8.50
C THR A 409 -13.04 32.00 -9.63
N SER A 410 -12.22 32.76 -10.32
CA SER A 410 -11.27 32.23 -11.29
C SER A 410 -9.89 32.79 -11.00
N MET A 411 -8.86 31.98 -11.15
CA MET A 411 -7.47 32.37 -10.99
C MET A 411 -6.60 31.72 -12.07
N TYR A 412 -5.48 32.31 -12.37
CA TYR A 412 -4.50 31.72 -13.28
C TYR A 412 -3.56 30.80 -12.50
N ASP A 413 -3.60 29.50 -12.79
CA ASP A 413 -2.61 28.57 -12.25
C ASP A 413 -1.37 28.55 -13.17
N ARG A 414 -0.25 29.00 -12.61
CA ARG A 414 1.00 29.10 -13.35
C ARG A 414 1.58 27.74 -13.73
N ARG A 415 1.33 26.72 -12.92
CA ARG A 415 1.84 25.37 -13.19
C ARG A 415 1.02 24.71 -14.29
N GLU A 416 -0.29 24.89 -14.27
CA GLU A 416 -1.18 24.39 -15.34
C GLU A 416 -1.19 25.32 -16.58
N ALA A 417 -0.57 26.51 -16.49
CA ALA A 417 -0.51 27.53 -17.54
C ALA A 417 -1.91 27.94 -18.08
N THR A 418 -2.95 27.87 -17.27
CA THR A 418 -4.33 28.19 -17.65
C THR A 418 -5.11 28.84 -16.51
N ASN A 419 -6.27 29.42 -16.85
CA ASN A 419 -7.21 29.85 -15.84
C ASN A 419 -7.98 28.63 -15.30
N VAL A 420 -8.12 28.59 -13.98
CA VAL A 420 -8.85 27.57 -13.25
C VAL A 420 -10.04 28.20 -12.58
N ASP A 421 -11.23 27.67 -12.82
CA ASP A 421 -12.42 28.05 -12.06
C ASP A 421 -12.36 27.34 -10.71
N VAL A 422 -12.41 28.12 -9.65
CA VAL A 422 -12.22 27.63 -8.28
C VAL A 422 -13.49 27.84 -7.47
N THR A 423 -14.01 26.77 -6.91
CA THR A 423 -15.06 26.86 -5.89
C THR A 423 -14.42 26.84 -4.50
N SER A 424 -14.46 27.98 -3.82
CA SER A 424 -13.97 28.10 -2.45
C SER A 424 -15.02 27.63 -1.46
N PHE A 425 -14.60 26.82 -0.48
CA PHE A 425 -15.40 26.40 0.65
C PHE A 425 -14.85 27.02 1.93
N ASP A 426 -15.64 27.89 2.54
CA ASP A 426 -15.29 28.59 3.78
C ASP A 426 -15.57 27.67 4.99
N LEU A 427 -14.50 27.13 5.56
CA LEU A 427 -14.57 26.20 6.68
C LEU A 427 -15.08 26.90 7.95
N SER A 428 -14.77 28.17 8.16
CA SER A 428 -15.25 28.89 9.33
C SER A 428 -16.76 29.12 9.27
N ALA A 429 -17.30 29.40 8.09
CA ALA A 429 -18.74 29.54 7.86
C ALA A 429 -19.48 28.21 8.00
N ALA A 430 -18.87 27.12 7.59
CA ALA A 430 -19.44 25.78 7.68
C ALA A 430 -19.33 25.13 9.07
N LEU A 431 -18.42 25.59 9.92
CA LEU A 431 -17.98 24.92 11.14
C LEU A 431 -19.13 24.61 12.12
N SER A 432 -20.04 25.57 12.32
CA SER A 432 -21.19 25.38 13.21
C SER A 432 -22.12 24.25 12.73
N THR A 433 -22.31 24.13 11.43
CA THR A 433 -23.12 23.06 10.81
C THR A 433 -22.43 21.71 10.94
N LEU A 434 -21.13 21.66 10.66
CA LEU A 434 -20.34 20.40 10.71
C LEU A 434 -20.21 19.88 12.15
N ASN A 435 -20.15 20.76 13.14
CA ASN A 435 -20.09 20.40 14.56
C ASN A 435 -21.46 20.17 15.21
N ALA A 436 -22.57 20.43 14.50
CA ALA A 436 -23.89 20.22 15.07
C ALA A 436 -24.14 18.73 15.37
N SER A 437 -24.50 18.42 16.61
CA SER A 437 -24.81 17.04 17.02
C SER A 437 -25.96 16.42 16.21
N THR A 438 -26.90 17.26 15.75
CA THR A 438 -28.01 16.86 14.88
C THR A 438 -27.56 16.47 13.48
N ALA A 439 -26.43 16.99 13.00
CA ALA A 439 -25.89 16.65 11.69
C ALA A 439 -25.34 15.22 11.62
N LYS A 440 -24.97 14.65 12.77
CA LYS A 440 -24.32 13.33 12.85
C LYS A 440 -23.20 13.15 11.81
N PHE A 441 -22.45 14.23 11.60
CA PHE A 441 -21.36 14.25 10.63
C PHE A 441 -20.24 13.30 11.06
N ASN A 442 -19.84 12.40 10.17
CA ASN A 442 -18.83 11.40 10.45
C ASN A 442 -17.38 11.87 10.22
N GLY A 443 -17.19 13.17 10.02
CA GLY A 443 -15.88 13.78 9.77
C GLY A 443 -15.43 13.74 8.31
N ILE A 444 -16.19 13.17 7.37
CA ILE A 444 -15.79 13.06 5.97
C ILE A 444 -16.74 13.85 5.08
N LEU A 445 -16.20 14.87 4.43
CA LEU A 445 -16.87 15.71 3.43
C LEU A 445 -16.32 15.37 2.04
N TYR A 446 -17.20 15.21 1.07
CA TYR A 446 -16.83 15.09 -0.33
C TYR A 446 -17.38 16.26 -1.13
N ILE A 447 -16.50 16.91 -1.92
CA ILE A 447 -16.89 18.03 -2.79
C ILE A 447 -16.38 17.75 -4.19
N ASP A 448 -17.26 17.74 -5.18
CA ASP A 448 -16.90 17.56 -6.58
C ASP A 448 -17.51 18.63 -7.48
N ASP A 449 -16.73 19.15 -8.43
CA ASP A 449 -17.17 20.04 -9.48
C ASP A 449 -17.11 19.31 -10.82
N ILE A 450 -18.29 18.89 -11.29
CA ILE A 450 -18.45 18.15 -12.54
C ILE A 450 -18.78 19.06 -13.73
N SER A 451 -18.58 20.36 -13.61
CA SER A 451 -18.97 21.34 -14.63
C SER A 451 -17.90 21.59 -15.69
N SER A 452 -16.75 20.90 -15.62
CA SER A 452 -15.67 21.02 -16.62
C SER A 452 -16.15 20.60 -18.00
N THR A 453 -15.77 21.37 -19.00
CA THR A 453 -16.07 21.11 -20.42
C THR A 453 -14.84 20.67 -21.22
N GLY A 454 -13.70 20.54 -20.57
CA GLY A 454 -12.46 20.09 -21.19
C GLY A 454 -11.21 20.65 -20.53
N TYR A 455 -10.05 20.29 -21.07
CA TYR A 455 -8.73 20.70 -20.60
C TYR A 455 -8.57 22.22 -20.43
N ALA A 456 -9.20 23.01 -21.30
CA ALA A 456 -9.17 24.48 -21.23
C ALA A 456 -10.10 25.08 -20.17
N ASP A 457 -10.86 24.24 -19.46
CA ASP A 457 -11.87 24.66 -18.46
C ASP A 457 -11.70 23.84 -17.16
N PRO A 458 -10.48 23.78 -16.57
CA PRO A 458 -10.27 23.00 -15.37
C PRO A 458 -11.02 23.59 -14.18
N LYS A 459 -11.53 22.70 -13.32
CA LYS A 459 -12.23 23.04 -12.08
C LYS A 459 -11.43 22.57 -10.88
N ALA A 460 -11.50 23.36 -9.81
CA ALA A 460 -10.84 23.02 -8.56
C ALA A 460 -11.64 23.45 -7.34
N ILE A 461 -11.36 22.85 -6.22
CA ILE A 461 -11.90 23.21 -4.91
C ILE A 461 -10.83 23.97 -4.13
N ARG A 462 -11.23 25.00 -3.37
CA ARG A 462 -10.32 25.70 -2.48
C ARG A 462 -10.87 25.74 -1.06
N LEU A 463 -10.08 25.27 -0.11
CA LEU A 463 -10.39 25.33 1.31
C LEU A 463 -9.83 26.64 1.88
N VAL A 464 -10.70 27.47 2.46
CA VAL A 464 -10.33 28.76 3.05
C VAL A 464 -10.78 28.83 4.51
N ASN A 465 -10.12 29.70 5.31
CA ASN A 465 -10.44 29.94 6.72
C ASN A 465 -10.44 28.65 7.57
N GLY A 466 -9.53 27.72 7.25
CA GLY A 466 -9.46 26.40 7.85
C GLY A 466 -8.60 26.30 9.12
N SER A 467 -8.28 27.40 9.78
CA SER A 467 -7.47 27.37 11.00
C SER A 467 -8.10 26.51 12.11
N THR A 468 -9.42 26.46 12.18
CA THR A 468 -10.20 25.59 13.07
C THR A 468 -11.01 24.60 12.26
N LEU A 469 -10.90 23.32 12.57
CA LEU A 469 -11.61 22.22 11.91
C LEU A 469 -12.69 21.61 12.83
N PRO A 470 -13.61 20.79 12.27
CA PRO A 470 -14.58 20.04 13.06
C PRO A 470 -13.93 19.16 14.13
N SER A 471 -14.49 19.17 15.33
CA SER A 471 -13.86 18.63 16.55
C SER A 471 -13.58 17.12 16.53
N ASN A 472 -14.32 16.36 15.74
CA ASN A 472 -14.20 14.89 15.66
C ASN A 472 -13.22 14.41 14.58
N GLY A 473 -12.40 15.33 14.05
CA GLY A 473 -11.56 15.07 12.89
C GLY A 473 -12.25 15.50 11.59
N PHE A 474 -11.43 15.75 10.55
CA PHE A 474 -11.96 16.28 9.31
C PHE A 474 -11.19 15.81 8.08
N THR A 475 -11.88 15.12 7.21
CA THR A 475 -11.36 14.69 5.90
C THR A 475 -12.19 15.33 4.79
N VAL A 476 -11.49 15.89 3.81
CA VAL A 476 -12.10 16.38 2.56
C VAL A 476 -11.62 15.52 1.42
N GLY A 477 -12.55 15.03 0.60
CA GLY A 477 -12.25 14.32 -0.65
C GLY A 477 -12.81 15.06 -1.86
N SER A 478 -12.10 14.98 -2.97
CA SER A 478 -12.52 15.51 -4.27
C SER A 478 -11.80 14.79 -5.39
N GLU A 479 -12.48 14.56 -6.50
CA GLU A 479 -11.82 14.16 -7.75
C GLU A 479 -11.09 15.32 -8.43
N ASN A 480 -11.41 16.57 -8.04
CA ASN A 480 -10.76 17.78 -8.53
C ASN A 480 -9.46 18.08 -7.74
N PRO A 481 -8.55 18.89 -8.27
CA PRO A 481 -7.47 19.49 -7.50
C PRO A 481 -8.01 20.32 -6.33
N ILE A 482 -7.31 20.29 -5.20
CA ILE A 482 -7.65 21.09 -4.00
C ILE A 482 -6.54 22.09 -3.73
N TYR A 483 -6.94 23.37 -3.54
CA TYR A 483 -6.10 24.42 -2.99
C TYR A 483 -6.39 24.57 -1.49
N ILE A 484 -5.35 24.62 -0.67
CA ILE A 484 -5.47 24.97 0.76
C ILE A 484 -4.90 26.38 0.90
N GLN A 485 -5.76 27.34 1.21
CA GLN A 485 -5.33 28.75 1.35
C GLN A 485 -5.26 29.15 2.82
N GLY A 486 -4.06 29.54 3.23
CA GLY A 486 -3.77 30.04 4.56
C GLY A 486 -3.58 28.92 5.59
N ASP A 487 -3.58 29.33 6.85
CA ASP A 487 -3.40 28.42 7.98
C ASP A 487 -4.52 27.39 8.07
N TYR A 488 -4.15 26.13 8.23
CA TYR A 488 -5.09 25.02 8.26
C TYR A 488 -4.84 24.12 9.48
N ASN A 489 -5.89 23.92 10.31
CA ASN A 489 -5.85 23.10 11.52
C ASN A 489 -4.79 23.58 12.53
N THR A 490 -4.76 24.88 12.78
CA THR A 490 -3.74 25.55 13.61
C THR A 490 -4.29 26.12 14.91
N SER A 491 -5.61 26.30 15.02
CA SER A 491 -6.26 26.89 16.18
C SER A 491 -6.75 25.83 17.16
N GLY A 492 -6.39 25.99 18.45
CA GLY A 492 -6.76 25.04 19.49
C GLY A 492 -5.97 23.74 19.43
N ALA A 493 -6.59 22.65 19.89
CA ALA A 493 -6.02 21.31 19.73
C ALA A 493 -6.20 20.86 18.27
N ARG A 494 -5.09 20.49 17.61
CA ARG A 494 -5.17 19.89 16.28
C ARG A 494 -6.03 18.64 16.29
N VAL A 495 -6.89 18.54 15.31
CA VAL A 495 -7.71 17.34 15.08
C VAL A 495 -7.11 16.48 13.97
N PRO A 496 -7.33 15.17 13.96
CA PRO A 496 -6.92 14.33 12.85
C PRO A 496 -7.58 14.81 11.55
N SER A 497 -6.76 15.11 10.53
CA SER A 497 -7.27 15.68 9.27
C SER A 497 -6.57 15.08 8.06
N ALA A 498 -7.33 14.91 6.96
CA ALA A 498 -6.80 14.49 5.67
C ALA A 498 -7.47 15.24 4.51
N VAL A 499 -6.72 15.42 3.44
CA VAL A 499 -7.20 15.95 2.16
C VAL A 499 -6.87 14.94 1.07
N PHE A 500 -7.90 14.48 0.35
CA PHE A 500 -7.80 13.55 -0.78
C PHE A 500 -8.17 14.30 -2.05
N ALA A 501 -7.27 14.39 -3.02
CA ALA A 501 -7.47 15.20 -4.22
C ALA A 501 -6.70 14.67 -5.42
N ASP A 502 -7.02 15.18 -6.62
CA ASP A 502 -6.18 14.95 -7.80
C ASP A 502 -4.77 15.53 -7.62
N ALA A 503 -4.68 16.73 -7.05
CA ALA A 503 -3.46 17.39 -6.62
C ALA A 503 -3.76 18.34 -5.47
N VAL A 504 -2.76 18.66 -4.64
CA VAL A 504 -2.91 19.64 -3.56
C VAL A 504 -1.93 20.78 -3.75
N THR A 505 -2.45 22.00 -3.80
CA THR A 505 -1.65 23.23 -3.90
C THR A 505 -1.84 24.08 -2.65
N ILE A 506 -0.73 24.52 -2.09
CA ILE A 506 -0.72 25.41 -0.92
C ILE A 506 -0.63 26.87 -1.39
N LEU A 507 -1.57 27.66 -0.93
CA LEU A 507 -1.58 29.11 -1.10
C LEU A 507 -1.46 29.76 0.29
N SER A 508 -0.63 30.78 0.40
CA SER A 508 -0.48 31.51 1.67
C SER A 508 -1.73 32.36 2.00
N ASN A 509 -1.80 32.88 3.23
CA ASN A 509 -2.82 33.87 3.58
C ASN A 509 -2.73 35.17 2.75
N ALA A 510 -1.58 35.44 2.14
CA ALA A 510 -1.35 36.61 1.30
C ALA A 510 -1.87 36.45 -0.13
N TRP A 511 -2.24 35.25 -0.55
CA TRP A 511 -2.69 34.97 -1.91
C TRP A 511 -3.89 35.83 -2.33
N LYS A 512 -3.80 36.36 -3.56
CA LYS A 512 -4.89 37.12 -4.20
C LYS A 512 -5.08 36.64 -5.62
N ASP A 513 -6.27 36.21 -5.97
CA ASP A 513 -6.61 35.73 -7.31
C ASP A 513 -6.31 36.78 -8.38
N SER A 514 -6.48 38.06 -8.07
CA SER A 514 -6.16 39.18 -8.96
C SER A 514 -4.68 39.27 -9.37
N ASN A 515 -3.78 38.67 -8.57
CA ASN A 515 -2.36 38.68 -8.82
C ASN A 515 -1.86 37.38 -9.50
N SER A 516 -2.73 36.39 -9.63
CA SER A 516 -2.38 35.02 -10.04
C SER A 516 -1.67 34.96 -11.41
N SER A 517 -2.09 35.79 -12.37
CA SER A 517 -1.46 35.91 -13.68
C SER A 517 -0.23 36.83 -13.72
N GLY A 518 0.03 37.55 -12.61
CA GLY A 518 1.15 38.49 -12.48
C GLY A 518 2.53 37.81 -12.45
N ALA A 519 3.59 38.60 -12.56
CA ALA A 519 4.93 38.14 -12.32
C ALA A 519 5.08 37.53 -10.90
N LEU A 520 6.10 36.71 -10.69
CA LEU A 520 6.32 36.05 -9.40
C LEU A 520 6.44 37.07 -8.25
N SER A 521 7.11 38.20 -8.50
CA SER A 521 7.24 39.31 -7.54
C SER A 521 5.91 39.97 -7.10
N ALA A 522 4.82 39.71 -7.82
CA ALA A 522 3.47 40.15 -7.44
C ALA A 522 2.71 39.12 -6.61
N ARG A 523 3.26 37.91 -6.49
CA ARG A 523 2.64 36.76 -5.80
C ARG A 523 3.44 36.37 -4.54
N ASN A 524 3.76 37.38 -3.71
CA ASN A 524 4.54 37.13 -2.50
C ASN A 524 3.73 36.37 -1.47
N ALA A 525 4.29 35.27 -0.98
CA ALA A 525 3.72 34.50 0.12
C ALA A 525 3.96 35.17 1.48
N ASN A 526 3.34 34.64 2.51
CA ASN A 526 3.71 34.83 3.91
C ASN A 526 3.79 33.47 4.63
N ASP A 527 4.35 33.47 5.83
CA ASP A 527 4.45 32.25 6.64
C ASP A 527 3.06 31.61 6.77
N THR A 528 3.02 30.30 6.54
CA THR A 528 1.76 29.55 6.54
C THR A 528 1.98 28.17 7.15
N THR A 529 1.03 27.71 7.93
CA THR A 529 1.06 26.44 8.62
C THR A 529 -0.11 25.55 8.20
N VAL A 530 0.17 24.33 7.77
CA VAL A 530 -0.84 23.33 7.39
C VAL A 530 -0.61 22.02 8.14
N ASN A 531 -1.60 21.60 8.91
CA ASN A 531 -1.57 20.37 9.71
C ASN A 531 -2.64 19.39 9.20
N THR A 532 -2.28 18.54 8.25
CA THR A 532 -3.19 17.55 7.65
C THR A 532 -2.41 16.47 6.92
N ALA A 533 -2.98 15.27 6.80
CA ALA A 533 -2.49 14.33 5.80
C ALA A 533 -2.91 14.79 4.40
N ILE A 534 -2.04 14.59 3.42
CA ILE A 534 -2.30 14.86 2.00
C ILE A 534 -2.23 13.54 1.26
N VAL A 535 -3.32 13.16 0.62
CA VAL A 535 -3.40 12.01 -0.27
C VAL A 535 -3.77 12.53 -1.64
N CYS A 536 -2.83 12.53 -2.56
CA CYS A 536 -3.11 13.07 -3.90
C CYS A 536 -2.28 12.40 -4.97
N GLY A 537 -2.64 12.73 -6.19
CA GLY A 537 -1.90 12.35 -7.37
C GLY A 537 -0.58 13.09 -7.48
N PHE A 538 0.26 12.54 -8.30
CA PHE A 538 1.58 13.02 -8.61
C PHE A 538 1.75 13.04 -10.13
N VAL A 539 2.53 13.95 -10.67
CA VAL A 539 2.90 13.91 -12.07
C VAL A 539 4.24 13.19 -12.15
N PRO A 540 4.31 11.97 -12.67
CA PRO A 540 5.57 11.26 -12.80
C PRO A 540 6.56 12.08 -13.62
N SER A 541 7.86 12.01 -13.29
CA SER A 541 8.91 12.76 -14.02
C SER A 541 9.04 12.33 -15.47
N GLU A 542 8.35 11.32 -15.92
CA GLU A 542 8.45 10.75 -17.26
C GLU A 542 7.11 10.22 -17.77
N TRP A 543 6.05 10.96 -17.48
CA TRP A 543 4.76 10.56 -18.02
C TRP A 543 4.74 10.72 -19.54
N VAL A 544 4.51 9.64 -20.25
CA VAL A 544 4.31 9.63 -21.70
C VAL A 544 2.82 9.70 -21.98
N ASN A 545 2.40 10.76 -22.69
CA ASN A 545 1.02 10.84 -23.15
C ASN A 545 0.70 9.61 -24.03
N PRO A 546 -0.28 8.76 -23.66
CA PRO A 546 -0.54 7.52 -24.39
C PRO A 546 -1.06 7.73 -25.83
N VAL A 547 -1.45 8.98 -26.18
CA VAL A 547 -2.02 9.32 -27.49
C VAL A 547 -1.03 10.09 -28.35
N THR A 548 -0.39 11.12 -27.79
CA THR A 548 0.57 11.94 -28.58
C THR A 548 1.97 11.37 -28.54
N HIS A 549 2.24 10.42 -27.62
CA HIS A 549 3.57 9.88 -27.32
C HIS A 549 4.59 10.95 -26.92
N GLU A 550 4.10 12.13 -26.53
CA GLU A 550 4.96 13.18 -26.00
C GLU A 550 5.29 12.87 -24.54
N THR A 551 6.56 12.99 -24.19
CA THR A 551 7.01 12.85 -22.82
C THR A 551 6.78 14.16 -22.09
N TYR A 552 6.00 14.11 -21.01
CA TYR A 552 5.78 15.24 -20.13
C TYR A 552 6.72 15.13 -18.94
N GLY A 553 7.37 16.16 -18.68
CA GLY A 553 8.39 16.72 -17.83
C GLY A 553 8.56 16.15 -16.45
N TYR A 554 8.84 17.05 -15.58
CA TYR A 554 9.46 16.84 -14.29
C TYR A 554 8.51 17.23 -13.15
N SER A 555 8.32 16.34 -12.20
CA SER A 555 7.35 16.53 -11.12
C SER A 555 7.82 17.50 -10.03
N GLY A 556 9.12 17.66 -9.89
CA GLY A 556 9.74 18.35 -8.76
C GLY A 556 9.94 17.47 -7.52
N GLY A 557 9.55 16.21 -7.57
CA GLY A 557 9.73 15.24 -6.50
C GLY A 557 8.89 15.49 -5.24
N LEU A 558 9.18 14.76 -4.16
CA LEU A 558 8.49 14.88 -2.87
C LEU A 558 8.50 16.32 -2.33
N ASN A 559 9.57 17.06 -2.54
CA ASN A 559 9.67 18.46 -2.11
C ASN A 559 8.71 19.41 -2.84
N ASN A 560 8.03 18.94 -3.88
CA ASN A 560 7.01 19.66 -4.64
C ASN A 560 5.68 18.86 -4.74
N PHE A 561 5.52 17.87 -3.91
CA PHE A 561 4.29 17.09 -3.79
C PHE A 561 3.12 17.96 -3.29
N PRO A 562 3.27 18.75 -2.20
CA PRO A 562 2.45 19.94 -2.01
C PRO A 562 2.92 21.00 -3.01
N ARG A 563 2.06 21.42 -3.92
CA ARG A 563 2.38 22.37 -4.98
C ARG A 563 2.35 23.81 -4.47
N PHE A 564 3.09 24.70 -5.13
CA PHE A 564 3.17 26.11 -4.76
C PHE A 564 3.07 27.00 -6.01
N LEU A 565 2.52 28.23 -5.84
CA LEU A 565 2.34 29.20 -6.92
C LEU A 565 2.88 30.60 -6.56
N GLU A 566 3.55 30.77 -5.42
CA GLU A 566 3.93 32.06 -4.85
C GLU A 566 5.46 32.19 -4.70
N ASP A 567 5.91 33.41 -4.50
CA ASP A 567 7.28 33.66 -4.06
C ASP A 567 7.39 33.48 -2.54
N TRP A 568 7.99 32.35 -2.16
CA TRP A 568 8.22 31.98 -0.77
C TRP A 568 9.65 32.28 -0.29
N SER A 569 10.46 32.97 -1.07
CA SER A 569 11.93 33.08 -0.86
C SER A 569 12.36 33.49 0.55
N SER A 570 11.52 34.16 1.33
CA SER A 570 11.84 34.59 2.70
C SER A 570 10.84 34.06 3.71
N ASN A 571 9.96 33.15 3.32
CA ASN A 571 8.85 32.67 4.13
C ASN A 571 8.96 31.19 4.39
N THR A 572 8.33 30.76 5.48
CA THR A 572 8.33 29.38 5.94
C THR A 572 6.97 28.73 5.67
N PHE A 573 7.02 27.55 5.04
CA PHE A 573 5.89 26.64 5.02
C PHE A 573 6.09 25.59 6.10
N THR A 574 5.32 25.69 7.17
CA THR A 574 5.29 24.71 8.26
C THR A 574 4.25 23.66 7.94
N TYR A 575 4.68 22.41 7.85
CA TYR A 575 3.81 21.28 7.57
C TYR A 575 3.92 20.21 8.64
N LYS A 576 2.76 19.77 9.13
CA LYS A 576 2.71 18.61 10.03
C LYS A 576 1.62 17.65 9.58
N GLY A 577 2.04 16.45 9.16
CA GLY A 577 1.09 15.50 8.59
C GLY A 577 1.75 14.27 8.00
N SER A 578 1.16 13.78 6.93
CA SER A 578 1.61 12.62 6.15
C SER A 578 1.32 12.89 4.67
N MET A 579 2.26 12.63 3.80
CA MET A 579 2.14 12.79 2.34
C MET A 579 2.06 11.42 1.69
N ILE A 580 0.92 11.14 1.07
CA ILE A 580 0.65 9.83 0.47
C ILE A 580 0.37 10.01 -1.02
N GLU A 581 1.25 9.47 -1.83
CA GLU A 581 1.06 9.34 -3.28
C GLU A 581 0.59 7.92 -3.58
N LEU A 582 -0.49 7.79 -4.38
CA LEU A 582 -1.07 6.49 -4.75
C LEU A 582 -1.38 6.37 -6.24
N PHE A 583 -1.36 7.48 -6.98
CA PHE A 583 -1.78 7.51 -8.37
C PHE A 583 -1.21 8.72 -9.12
N ALA A 584 -1.19 8.65 -10.43
CA ALA A 584 -0.90 9.82 -11.27
C ALA A 584 -2.08 10.81 -11.26
N SER A 585 -1.78 12.13 -11.22
CA SER A 585 -2.80 13.17 -11.37
C SER A 585 -3.47 13.07 -12.74
N GLY A 586 -4.78 13.19 -12.77
CA GLY A 586 -5.58 13.13 -14.01
C GLY A 586 -6.10 14.49 -14.49
N ILE A 587 -6.08 15.52 -13.66
CA ILE A 587 -6.57 16.85 -13.98
C ILE A 587 -5.43 17.87 -13.91
N ALA A 588 -4.73 17.96 -12.79
CA ALA A 588 -3.62 18.88 -12.59
C ALA A 588 -2.31 18.19 -13.01
N THR A 589 -1.99 18.22 -14.29
CA THR A 589 -0.86 17.52 -14.90
C THR A 589 0.28 18.43 -15.31
N GLY A 590 0.21 19.74 -14.98
CA GLY A 590 1.22 20.72 -15.31
C GLY A 590 2.59 20.39 -14.74
N GLN A 591 3.62 20.61 -15.55
CA GLN A 591 5.00 20.34 -15.19
C GLN A 591 5.50 21.30 -14.09
N TRP A 592 6.42 20.81 -13.26
CA TRP A 592 7.10 21.65 -12.31
C TRP A 592 8.08 22.61 -13.02
N ASP A 593 8.02 23.87 -12.67
CA ASP A 593 8.96 24.92 -13.06
C ASP A 593 9.20 25.88 -11.89
N THR A 594 10.42 25.92 -11.37
CA THR A 594 10.76 26.78 -10.23
C THR A 594 10.85 28.24 -10.56
N GLY A 595 11.29 28.61 -11.76
CA GLY A 595 11.73 29.97 -12.09
C GLY A 595 10.60 30.96 -12.25
N SER A 596 9.50 30.56 -12.84
CA SER A 596 8.34 31.42 -13.14
C SER A 596 7.09 31.05 -12.35
N VAL A 597 6.99 29.81 -11.91
CA VAL A 597 5.83 29.29 -11.19
C VAL A 597 5.88 29.72 -9.73
N TYR A 598 6.98 29.41 -9.04
CA TYR A 598 7.17 29.77 -7.64
C TYR A 598 8.64 29.85 -7.24
N HIS A 599 8.95 30.46 -6.10
CA HIS A 599 10.18 30.21 -5.36
C HIS A 599 9.91 29.35 -4.13
N PRO A 600 10.78 28.36 -3.81
CA PRO A 600 10.51 27.42 -2.75
C PRO A 600 10.52 28.08 -1.36
N PRO A 601 9.64 27.62 -0.45
CA PRO A 601 9.65 28.03 0.95
C PRO A 601 10.82 27.43 1.73
N ASN A 602 11.14 28.02 2.88
CA ASN A 602 11.79 27.28 3.95
C ASN A 602 10.82 26.20 4.43
N ARG A 603 11.24 24.93 4.39
CA ARG A 603 10.37 23.81 4.73
C ARG A 603 10.61 23.34 6.15
N ALA A 604 9.65 23.55 7.04
CA ALA A 604 9.60 22.99 8.38
C ALA A 604 8.57 21.85 8.41
N TRP A 605 9.00 20.67 7.97
CA TRP A 605 8.12 19.52 7.81
C TRP A 605 8.32 18.50 8.92
N SER A 606 7.22 17.98 9.45
CA SER A 606 7.24 16.95 10.47
C SER A 606 6.08 16.00 10.32
N PHE A 607 6.28 14.77 10.76
CA PHE A 607 5.22 13.79 10.90
C PHE A 607 4.26 14.16 12.04
N ASP A 608 2.97 13.93 11.85
CA ASP A 608 2.01 14.02 12.97
C ASP A 608 1.86 12.67 13.67
N SER A 609 2.62 12.46 14.74
CA SER A 609 2.59 11.23 15.53
C SER A 609 1.21 10.88 16.11
N ASN A 610 0.30 11.86 16.17
CA ASN A 610 -1.09 11.60 16.58
C ASN A 610 -1.81 10.63 15.63
N PHE A 611 -1.40 10.58 14.36
CA PHE A 611 -2.02 9.68 13.37
C PHE A 611 -1.78 8.19 13.64
N ILE A 612 -0.80 7.84 14.46
CA ILE A 612 -0.56 6.45 14.86
C ILE A 612 -1.73 5.90 15.68
N ASP A 613 -2.26 6.71 16.57
CA ASP A 613 -3.33 6.29 17.50
C ASP A 613 -4.71 6.87 17.12
N ASN A 614 -4.71 8.04 16.46
CA ASN A 614 -5.92 8.74 16.04
C ASN A 614 -5.79 9.14 14.55
N PRO A 615 -5.94 8.20 13.63
CA PRO A 615 -5.85 8.50 12.20
C PRO A 615 -7.05 9.37 11.76
N PRO A 616 -6.88 10.18 10.70
CA PRO A 616 -7.98 10.95 10.12
C PRO A 616 -9.18 10.08 9.75
N PRO A 617 -10.42 10.61 9.82
CA PRO A 617 -11.60 9.90 9.35
C PRO A 617 -11.41 9.39 7.91
N GLY A 618 -11.75 8.14 7.65
CA GLY A 618 -11.60 7.54 6.33
C GLY A 618 -10.16 7.18 5.93
N SER A 619 -9.23 7.17 6.87
CA SER A 619 -7.82 6.85 6.65
C SER A 619 -7.61 5.55 5.88
N LEU A 620 -6.48 5.48 5.18
CA LEU A 620 -6.06 4.35 4.38
C LEU A 620 -5.14 3.43 5.19
N THR A 621 -5.31 2.13 4.96
CA THR A 621 -4.43 1.12 5.52
C THR A 621 -3.93 0.22 4.41
N ALA A 622 -2.63 0.10 4.28
CA ALA A 622 -2.04 -0.97 3.49
C ALA A 622 -2.28 -2.32 4.18
N VAL A 623 -2.21 -3.38 3.40
CA VAL A 623 -2.33 -4.74 3.92
C VAL A 623 -1.06 -5.51 3.57
N THR A 624 -0.55 -6.24 4.51
CA THR A 624 0.51 -7.22 4.28
C THR A 624 0.08 -8.56 4.86
N VAL A 625 0.38 -9.63 4.13
CA VAL A 625 0.16 -10.99 4.60
C VAL A 625 1.47 -11.70 4.70
N SER A 626 1.58 -12.55 5.72
CA SER A 626 2.73 -13.43 5.84
C SER A 626 2.27 -14.83 6.20
N ARG A 627 3.05 -15.81 5.75
CA ARG A 627 2.84 -17.22 6.06
C ARG A 627 4.11 -17.83 6.63
N GLY A 628 3.96 -18.51 7.74
CA GLY A 628 5.06 -19.21 8.38
C GLY A 628 5.45 -20.51 7.64
N ALA A 629 6.51 -21.13 8.06
CA ALA A 629 6.90 -22.45 7.60
C ALA A 629 5.89 -23.51 8.05
N PHE A 630 5.89 -24.64 7.35
CA PHE A 630 5.13 -25.81 7.80
C PHE A 630 5.78 -26.41 9.04
N VAL A 631 4.99 -26.64 10.07
CA VAL A 631 5.43 -27.24 11.33
C VAL A 631 4.66 -28.51 11.56
N ARG A 632 5.36 -29.62 11.75
CA ARG A 632 4.78 -30.93 12.11
C ARG A 632 4.27 -30.91 13.55
N PHE A 633 3.14 -31.57 13.82
CA PHE A 633 2.58 -31.70 15.16
C PHE A 633 1.86 -33.04 15.38
#